data_dadca8cd883b4a7fc6c3a738e9659553
#
_entry.id   dadca8cd883b4a7fc6c3a738e9659553
#
_cell.length_a   1.000
_cell.length_b   1.000
_cell.length_c   1.000
_cell.angle_alpha   90.00
_cell.angle_beta   90.00
_cell.angle_gamma   90.00
#
_symmetry.space_group_name_H-M   'P 1'
#
loop_
_entity.id
_entity.type
_entity.pdbx_description
1 polymer ?
#
loop_
_entity_poly.entity_id
_entity_poly.type
_entity_poly.pdbx_seq_one_letter_code
_entity_poly.pdbx_strand_id
1 'polypeptide(L)'
;DALPICSVTQIKTVENDGYSAVQVAYADKKEKVVSKDANGKKEIRNRHGVNKAQMGHFAKAGVSGKRYVREFKFENADEYKLGDVIKADIFAEGDKIDATAISKGKGFQGAIKRLGQHRGPMAHGSKFHRH
;
A
#
# COMPACT_ATOMS: atom_id res chain seq x y z
N ASP A 1 14.54 15.65 11.48
CA ASP A 1 13.40 14.83 11.90
C ASP A 1 13.12 13.77 10.84
N ALA A 2 13.04 12.49 11.27
CA ALA A 2 12.71 11.41 10.36
C ALA A 2 11.29 11.57 9.81
N LEU A 3 11.11 11.36 8.50
CA LEU A 3 9.80 11.45 7.86
C LEU A 3 8.86 10.35 8.41
N PRO A 4 7.58 10.65 8.67
CA PRO A 4 6.61 9.65 9.06
C PRO A 4 6.38 8.67 7.90
N ILE A 5 6.53 7.37 8.16
CA ILE A 5 6.29 6.32 7.16
C ILE A 5 4.82 5.94 7.17
N CYS A 6 4.27 5.63 8.35
CA CYS A 6 2.90 5.20 8.47
C CYS A 6 2.29 5.58 9.83
N SER A 7 0.96 5.56 9.90
CA SER A 7 0.20 5.82 11.11
C SER A 7 -0.62 4.59 11.49
N VAL A 8 -0.72 4.30 12.77
CA VAL A 8 -1.53 3.20 13.30
C VAL A 8 -3.00 3.58 13.25
N THR A 9 -3.80 2.82 12.51
CA THR A 9 -5.23 3.08 12.32
C THR A 9 -6.13 2.14 13.11
N GLN A 10 -5.66 0.95 13.42
CA GLN A 10 -6.39 -0.01 14.25
C GLN A 10 -5.42 -1.00 14.91
N ILE A 11 -5.78 -1.42 16.10
CA ILE A 11 -5.08 -2.49 16.82
C ILE A 11 -6.05 -3.66 16.94
N LYS A 12 -5.62 -4.83 16.47
CA LYS A 12 -6.36 -6.08 16.58
C LYS A 12 -5.92 -6.82 17.83
N THR A 13 -6.88 -7.26 18.62
CA THR A 13 -6.63 -8.02 19.86
C THR A 13 -7.24 -9.41 19.77
N VAL A 14 -6.67 -10.36 20.51
CA VAL A 14 -7.19 -11.74 20.55
C VAL A 14 -8.63 -11.78 21.07
N GLU A 15 -8.98 -10.92 22.02
CA GLU A 15 -10.32 -10.87 22.62
C GLU A 15 -11.39 -10.42 21.63
N ASN A 16 -11.10 -9.38 20.81
CA ASN A 16 -12.07 -8.79 19.90
C ASN A 16 -12.01 -9.38 18.49
N ASP A 17 -10.82 -9.74 18.01
CA ASP A 17 -10.58 -10.10 16.61
C ASP A 17 -10.06 -11.54 16.47
N GLY A 18 -9.72 -12.21 17.57
CA GLY A 18 -9.18 -13.56 17.58
C GLY A 18 -7.68 -13.67 17.24
N TYR A 19 -7.01 -12.56 16.99
CA TYR A 19 -5.57 -12.51 16.73
C TYR A 19 -5.01 -11.14 17.09
N SER A 20 -3.70 -11.08 17.33
CA SER A 20 -2.99 -9.83 17.63
C SER A 20 -2.32 -9.28 16.36
N ALA A 21 -2.64 -8.05 16.01
CA ALA A 21 -2.07 -7.39 14.83
C ALA A 21 -2.21 -5.87 14.93
N VAL A 22 -1.39 -5.14 14.15
CA VAL A 22 -1.45 -3.69 14.01
C VAL A 22 -1.77 -3.33 12.58
N GLN A 23 -2.83 -2.56 12.40
CA GLN A 23 -3.17 -1.99 11.09
C GLN A 23 -2.51 -0.63 10.95
N VAL A 24 -1.75 -0.46 9.89
CA VAL A 24 -1.06 0.79 9.57
C VAL A 24 -1.52 1.34 8.23
N ALA A 25 -1.51 2.66 8.10
CA ALA A 25 -1.88 3.34 6.88
C ALA A 25 -0.82 4.37 6.49
N TYR A 26 -0.59 4.52 5.19
CA TYR A 26 0.41 5.43 4.65
C TYR A 26 -0.03 6.06 3.32
N ALA A 27 0.71 7.07 2.87
CA ALA A 27 0.44 7.91 1.71
C ALA A 27 -0.89 8.68 1.82
N ASP A 28 -0.79 9.97 2.15
CA ASP A 28 -1.95 10.84 2.27
C ASP A 28 -2.70 10.98 0.94
N LYS A 29 -4.02 10.91 1.03
CA LYS A 29 -4.90 11.29 -0.09
C LYS A 29 -5.23 12.77 0.00
N LYS A 30 -5.08 13.46 -1.12
CA LYS A 30 -5.53 14.85 -1.24
C LYS A 30 -7.05 14.91 -1.20
N GLU A 31 -7.60 15.69 -0.28
CA GLU A 31 -9.01 16.00 -0.26
C GLU A 31 -9.32 17.06 -1.33
N LYS A 32 -10.25 16.74 -2.22
CA LYS A 32 -10.72 17.70 -3.22
C LYS A 32 -12.07 18.28 -2.78
N VAL A 33 -12.09 19.56 -2.48
CA VAL A 33 -13.34 20.29 -2.25
C VAL A 33 -13.98 20.56 -3.61
N VAL A 34 -15.15 19.98 -3.87
CA VAL A 34 -15.78 20.03 -5.21
C VAL A 34 -16.94 21.02 -5.27
N SER A 35 -17.64 21.29 -4.19
CA SER A 35 -18.73 22.28 -4.16
C SER A 35 -19.03 22.78 -2.75
N LYS A 36 -19.60 23.99 -2.68
CA LYS A 36 -20.30 24.45 -1.47
C LYS A 36 -21.80 24.20 -1.71
N ASP A 37 -22.49 23.64 -0.73
CA ASP A 37 -23.94 23.59 -0.75
C ASP A 37 -24.54 24.99 -0.59
N ALA A 38 -25.86 25.10 -0.79
CA ALA A 38 -26.60 26.36 -0.67
C ALA A 38 -26.48 27.03 0.70
N ASN A 39 -26.05 26.28 1.73
CA ASN A 39 -25.84 26.75 3.10
C ASN A 39 -24.37 27.09 3.40
N GLY A 40 -23.50 27.09 2.39
CA GLY A 40 -22.08 27.41 2.54
C GLY A 40 -21.21 26.28 3.15
N LYS A 41 -21.79 25.11 3.45
CA LYS A 41 -21.03 23.94 3.84
C LYS A 41 -20.28 23.37 2.65
N LYS A 42 -18.99 23.13 2.84
CA LYS A 42 -18.17 22.46 1.81
C LYS A 42 -18.57 20.99 1.73
N GLU A 43 -19.15 20.59 0.62
CA GLU A 43 -19.38 19.18 0.34
C GLU A 43 -18.11 18.60 -0.32
N ILE A 44 -17.44 17.73 0.38
CA ILE A 44 -16.24 17.04 -0.12
C ILE A 44 -16.72 15.82 -0.92
N ARG A 45 -16.79 15.97 -2.24
CA ARG A 45 -17.03 14.83 -3.15
C ARG A 45 -15.71 14.33 -3.68
N ASN A 46 -15.23 13.25 -3.14
CA ASN A 46 -14.00 12.61 -3.57
C ASN A 46 -14.29 11.49 -4.57
N ARG A 47 -14.28 11.79 -5.85
CA ARG A 47 -14.39 10.76 -6.90
C ARG A 47 -13.21 9.76 -6.86
N HIS A 48 -12.08 10.19 -6.33
CA HIS A 48 -10.85 9.40 -6.13
C HIS A 48 -10.32 9.49 -4.70
N GLY A 49 -11.13 9.98 -3.78
CA GLY A 49 -10.81 10.16 -2.38
C GLY A 49 -11.20 8.96 -1.51
N VAL A 50 -11.18 9.22 -0.22
CA VAL A 50 -11.63 8.29 0.81
C VAL A 50 -13.15 8.39 0.91
N ASN A 51 -13.88 7.28 0.91
CA ASN A 51 -15.33 7.28 1.09
C ASN A 51 -15.70 7.58 2.55
N LYS A 52 -17.00 7.84 2.83
CA LYS A 52 -17.47 8.20 4.18
C LYS A 52 -17.14 7.13 5.23
N ALA A 53 -17.25 5.86 4.88
CA ALA A 53 -16.93 4.75 5.77
C ALA A 53 -15.43 4.73 6.15
N GLN A 54 -14.56 4.90 5.17
CA GLN A 54 -13.11 5.00 5.40
C GLN A 54 -12.74 6.27 6.17
N MET A 55 -13.40 7.40 5.89
CA MET A 55 -13.20 8.64 6.65
C MET A 55 -13.52 8.44 8.14
N GLY A 56 -14.62 7.75 8.47
CA GLY A 56 -14.95 7.41 9.84
C GLY A 56 -13.90 6.53 10.51
N HIS A 57 -13.37 5.56 9.78
CA HIS A 57 -12.29 4.70 10.26
C HIS A 57 -11.01 5.48 10.57
N PHE A 58 -10.57 6.36 9.68
CA PHE A 58 -9.40 7.22 9.91
C PHE A 58 -9.64 8.27 11.00
N ALA A 59 -10.84 8.85 11.07
CA ALA A 59 -11.21 9.81 12.11
C ALA A 59 -11.16 9.20 13.51
N LYS A 60 -11.55 7.93 13.66
CA LYS A 60 -11.44 7.19 14.93
C LYS A 60 -10.00 7.10 15.42
N ALA A 61 -9.04 6.97 14.52
CA ALA A 61 -7.61 6.96 14.84
C ALA A 61 -6.99 8.37 14.89
N GLY A 62 -7.74 9.43 14.55
CA GLY A 62 -7.24 10.80 14.51
C GLY A 62 -6.24 11.07 13.38
N VAL A 63 -6.28 10.29 12.29
CA VAL A 63 -5.38 10.44 11.14
C VAL A 63 -6.11 10.93 9.90
N SER A 64 -5.38 11.57 8.98
CA SER A 64 -5.90 11.98 7.68
C SER A 64 -6.20 10.77 6.78
N GLY A 65 -6.98 10.99 5.72
CA GLY A 65 -7.27 9.94 4.75
C GLY A 65 -6.00 9.41 4.09
N LYS A 66 -5.79 8.10 4.15
CA LYS A 66 -4.62 7.41 3.60
C LYS A 66 -4.99 6.61 2.36
N ARG A 67 -3.99 6.41 1.50
CA ARG A 67 -4.16 5.66 0.26
C ARG A 67 -4.05 4.15 0.45
N TYR A 68 -3.13 3.73 1.29
CA TYR A 68 -2.83 2.33 1.54
C TYR A 68 -3.02 2.00 3.00
N VAL A 69 -3.69 0.90 3.25
CA VAL A 69 -3.92 0.33 4.57
C VAL A 69 -3.45 -1.11 4.54
N ARG A 70 -2.60 -1.50 5.48
CA ARG A 70 -2.06 -2.85 5.61
C ARG A 70 -2.04 -3.27 7.06
N GLU A 71 -2.15 -4.55 7.29
CA GLU A 71 -2.15 -5.16 8.62
C GLU A 71 -0.93 -6.07 8.77
N PHE A 72 -0.26 -5.95 9.88
CA PHE A 72 0.91 -6.73 10.22
C PHE A 72 0.71 -7.40 11.58
N LYS A 73 1.03 -8.69 11.65
CA LYS A 73 1.04 -9.44 12.90
C LYS A 73 2.38 -9.23 13.58
N PHE A 74 2.32 -8.59 14.75
CA PHE A 74 3.48 -8.40 15.62
C PHE A 74 3.23 -9.11 16.95
N GLU A 75 4.27 -9.67 17.54
CA GLU A 75 4.21 -10.24 18.89
C GLU A 75 3.96 -9.15 19.95
N ASN A 76 4.47 -7.95 19.70
CA ASN A 76 4.36 -6.77 20.56
C ASN A 76 3.28 -5.77 20.09
N ALA A 77 2.19 -6.25 19.50
CA ALA A 77 1.11 -5.38 19.03
C ALA A 77 0.50 -4.49 20.14
N ASP A 78 0.58 -4.93 21.39
CA ASP A 78 0.04 -4.23 22.56
C ASP A 78 0.84 -2.95 22.93
N GLU A 79 2.04 -2.79 22.42
CA GLU A 79 2.87 -1.60 22.65
C GLU A 79 2.41 -0.39 21.82
N TYR A 80 1.65 -0.63 20.74
CA TYR A 80 1.17 0.42 19.85
C TYR A 80 -0.17 0.97 20.29
N LYS A 81 -0.39 2.27 20.03
CA LYS A 81 -1.65 2.97 20.29
C LYS A 81 -2.24 3.52 19.00
N LEU A 82 -3.56 3.71 19.00
CA LEU A 82 -4.26 4.37 17.91
C LEU A 82 -3.69 5.76 17.66
N GLY A 83 -3.38 6.05 16.39
CA GLY A 83 -2.83 7.34 15.99
C GLY A 83 -1.31 7.45 16.11
N ASP A 84 -0.63 6.43 16.63
CA ASP A 84 0.83 6.42 16.68
C ASP A 84 1.43 6.56 15.29
N VAL A 85 2.53 7.29 15.21
CA VAL A 85 3.25 7.50 13.95
C VAL A 85 4.56 6.71 13.98
N ILE A 86 4.70 5.81 13.04
CA ILE A 86 5.93 5.03 12.83
C ILE A 86 6.82 5.80 11.86
N LYS A 87 8.01 6.16 12.31
CA LYS A 87 9.00 6.91 11.53
C LYS A 87 10.09 5.99 10.98
N ALA A 88 10.89 6.51 10.06
CA ALA A 88 12.00 5.78 9.45
C ALA A 88 13.15 5.45 10.43
N ASP A 89 13.20 6.12 11.57
CA ASP A 89 14.23 5.96 12.61
C ASP A 89 14.18 4.62 13.36
N ILE A 90 13.12 3.82 13.13
CA ILE A 90 13.09 2.43 13.61
C ILE A 90 14.11 1.52 12.92
N PHE A 91 14.60 1.93 11.73
CA PHE A 91 15.60 1.18 10.97
C PHE A 91 16.98 1.76 11.18
N ALA A 92 17.97 0.90 11.36
CA ALA A 92 19.37 1.26 11.44
C ALA A 92 20.11 0.90 10.13
N GLU A 93 21.23 1.58 9.90
CA GLU A 93 22.10 1.23 8.76
C GLU A 93 22.66 -0.18 8.94
N GLY A 94 22.52 -1.00 7.90
CA GLY A 94 22.93 -2.41 7.94
C GLY A 94 21.81 -3.40 8.27
N ASP A 95 20.61 -2.94 8.60
CA ASP A 95 19.45 -3.82 8.83
C ASP A 95 19.08 -4.58 7.55
N LYS A 96 18.76 -5.85 7.73
CA LYS A 96 18.24 -6.69 6.64
C LYS A 96 16.74 -6.53 6.55
N ILE A 97 16.23 -6.22 5.38
CA ILE A 97 14.80 -6.07 5.10
C ILE A 97 14.35 -6.98 3.99
N ASP A 98 13.11 -7.46 4.08
CA ASP A 98 12.42 -8.14 3.00
C ASP A 98 11.48 -7.15 2.30
N ALA A 99 11.40 -7.23 0.96
CA ALA A 99 10.56 -6.34 0.19
C ALA A 99 9.66 -7.13 -0.77
N THR A 100 8.38 -6.81 -0.77
CA THR A 100 7.38 -7.34 -1.70
C THR A 100 6.80 -6.22 -2.52
N ALA A 101 6.85 -6.33 -3.84
CA ALA A 101 6.35 -5.30 -4.73
C ALA A 101 5.80 -5.89 -6.04
N ILE A 102 5.01 -5.10 -6.74
CA ILE A 102 4.58 -5.40 -8.10
C ILE A 102 5.63 -4.84 -9.05
N SER A 103 6.24 -5.72 -9.88
CA SER A 103 7.24 -5.31 -10.84
C SER A 103 6.64 -4.47 -11.99
N LYS A 104 7.48 -3.67 -12.63
CA LYS A 104 7.07 -2.94 -13.83
C LYS A 104 6.65 -3.92 -14.93
N GLY A 105 5.54 -3.62 -15.60
CA GLY A 105 5.08 -4.37 -16.77
C GLY A 105 6.10 -4.29 -17.91
N LYS A 106 6.38 -5.43 -18.52
CA LYS A 106 7.29 -5.55 -19.69
C LYS A 106 6.54 -5.93 -20.97
N GLY A 107 5.21 -6.01 -20.91
CA GLY A 107 4.39 -6.57 -21.98
C GLY A 107 4.58 -8.07 -22.12
N PHE A 108 4.06 -8.63 -23.21
CA PHE A 108 4.27 -10.03 -23.55
C PHE A 108 5.75 -10.25 -23.94
N GLN A 109 6.40 -11.20 -23.29
CA GLN A 109 7.77 -11.57 -23.57
C GLN A 109 7.82 -13.01 -24.07
N GLY A 110 8.16 -13.19 -25.35
CA GLY A 110 8.38 -14.50 -25.94
C GLY A 110 9.55 -15.24 -25.28
N ALA A 111 9.58 -16.57 -25.43
CA ALA A 111 10.55 -17.43 -24.75
C ALA A 111 12.03 -17.06 -25.04
N ILE A 112 12.33 -16.63 -26.25
CA ILE A 112 13.67 -16.21 -26.65
C ILE A 112 14.15 -15.02 -25.83
N LYS A 113 13.31 -14.00 -25.68
CA LYS A 113 13.64 -12.78 -24.91
C LYS A 113 13.62 -13.03 -23.41
N ARG A 114 12.64 -13.79 -22.93
CA ARG A 114 12.43 -14.04 -21.50
C ARG A 114 13.48 -14.96 -20.90
N LEU A 115 13.86 -16.02 -21.61
CA LEU A 115 14.71 -17.09 -21.11
C LEU A 115 16.07 -17.15 -21.81
N GLY A 116 16.37 -16.24 -22.73
CA GLY A 116 17.64 -16.22 -23.46
C GLY A 116 17.83 -17.41 -24.41
N GLN A 117 16.74 -18.04 -24.86
CA GLN A 117 16.79 -19.18 -25.77
C GLN A 117 17.22 -18.75 -27.18
N HIS A 118 17.85 -19.65 -27.89
CA HIS A 118 18.19 -19.47 -29.30
C HIS A 118 17.03 -19.90 -30.20
N ARG A 119 16.78 -19.14 -31.25
CA ARG A 119 15.88 -19.57 -32.31
C ARG A 119 16.49 -20.71 -33.13
N GLY A 120 15.65 -21.51 -33.78
CA GLY A 120 16.11 -22.50 -34.71
C GLY A 120 16.71 -21.89 -36.00
N PRO A 121 17.33 -22.69 -36.85
CA PRO A 121 17.90 -22.25 -38.12
C PRO A 121 16.81 -21.60 -39.01
N MET A 122 17.20 -20.61 -39.81
CA MET A 122 16.32 -19.84 -40.66
C MET A 122 15.91 -20.61 -41.94
N ALA A 123 16.57 -21.75 -42.24
CA ALA A 123 16.36 -22.59 -43.41
C ALA A 123 16.14 -24.06 -43.01
N HIS A 124 16.07 -24.95 -43.96
CA HIS A 124 15.91 -26.40 -43.76
C HIS A 124 14.60 -26.82 -43.07
N GLY A 125 13.51 -26.05 -43.25
CA GLY A 125 12.18 -26.39 -42.74
C GLY A 125 12.02 -26.23 -41.23
N SER A 126 12.91 -25.51 -40.52
CA SER A 126 12.76 -25.23 -39.11
C SER A 126 11.49 -24.42 -38.84
N LYS A 127 10.67 -24.89 -37.91
CA LYS A 127 9.46 -24.22 -37.47
C LYS A 127 9.62 -23.37 -36.19
N PHE A 128 10.80 -23.41 -35.59
CA PHE A 128 11.11 -22.65 -34.36
C PHE A 128 11.75 -21.31 -34.70
N HIS A 129 10.91 -20.31 -34.76
CA HIS A 129 11.31 -18.93 -35.04
C HIS A 129 11.10 -18.02 -33.82
N ARG A 130 11.68 -16.81 -33.87
CA ARG A 130 11.52 -15.82 -32.82
C ARG A 130 10.07 -15.33 -32.74
N HIS A 131 9.49 -15.40 -31.56
CA HIS A 131 8.23 -14.76 -31.19
C HIS A 131 8.44 -13.82 -30.02
#